data_14278993c0c074a139c580bdecccbb6c
#
_entry.id   14278993c0c074a139c580bdecccbb6c
#
_cell.length_a   1.000
_cell.length_b   1.000
_cell.length_c   1.000
_cell.angle_alpha   90.00
_cell.angle_beta   90.00
_cell.angle_gamma   90.00
#
_symmetry.space_group_name_H-M   'P 1'
#
loop_
_entity.id
_entity.type
_entity.pdbx_description
1 polymer ?
#
loop_
_entity_poly.entity_id
_entity_poly.type
_entity_poly.pdbx_seq_one_letter_code
_entity_poly.pdbx_strand_id
1 'polypeptide(L)'
;MEVVAFVGPSGTGKSHRAIGVAFDNKCDAIIDDGLLIKGTRILAGTSAKNEGNRIQAVKRAIFTDDEHARVVREALGKNNIRRLLIIATSDNMINKITKRLNLEAPVKTVYISQIATKKEIKKARHSRLQEGKHIVPVPSVELKPHFTGYFADLPYNIFSKQRREKKDADRSIVRPAFSFYGKLLIADTAVENIIMLIADKMLGVDKVTDVSIRRRTDSKGITISMEVILFYGVQIFTITRQLQAKIKEKVEYMTAMQVKNVNVSIRSL
;
A
#
# COMPACT_ATOMS: atom_id res chain seq x y z
N MET A 1 -28.04 -5.33 1.63
CA MET A 1 -26.71 -4.68 1.47
C MET A 1 -26.71 -3.92 0.17
N GLU A 2 -26.52 -2.61 0.20
CA GLU A 2 -26.51 -1.79 -1.00
C GLU A 2 -25.17 -1.93 -1.76
N VAL A 3 -25.25 -1.97 -3.07
CA VAL A 3 -24.08 -2.06 -3.95
C VAL A 3 -23.88 -0.76 -4.71
N VAL A 4 -22.65 -0.25 -4.72
CA VAL A 4 -22.21 0.85 -5.59
C VAL A 4 -21.19 0.28 -6.58
N ALA A 5 -21.37 0.57 -7.85
CA ALA A 5 -20.44 0.14 -8.90
C ALA A 5 -19.45 1.25 -9.23
N PHE A 6 -18.16 0.91 -9.39
CA PHE A 6 -17.15 1.80 -9.92
C PHE A 6 -16.52 1.21 -11.19
N VAL A 7 -16.87 1.80 -12.33
CA VAL A 7 -16.62 1.22 -13.64
C VAL A 7 -15.64 2.06 -14.46
N GLY A 8 -14.78 1.39 -15.20
CA GLY A 8 -13.90 2.01 -16.19
C GLY A 8 -12.87 1.05 -16.76
N PRO A 9 -12.29 1.32 -17.93
CA PRO A 9 -11.34 0.43 -18.58
C PRO A 9 -10.13 0.08 -17.71
N SER A 10 -9.46 -1.01 -18.03
CA SER A 10 -8.24 -1.43 -17.31
C SER A 10 -7.14 -0.38 -17.40
N GLY A 11 -6.37 -0.20 -16.32
CA GLY A 11 -5.25 0.75 -16.29
C GLY A 11 -5.62 2.23 -16.16
N THR A 12 -6.87 2.58 -15.91
CA THR A 12 -7.32 3.98 -15.80
C THR A 12 -7.19 4.60 -14.41
N GLY A 13 -6.65 3.85 -13.44
CA GLY A 13 -6.45 4.35 -12.07
C GLY A 13 -7.63 4.13 -11.13
N LYS A 14 -8.57 3.20 -11.45
CA LYS A 14 -9.73 2.88 -10.58
C LYS A 14 -9.31 2.49 -9.17
N SER A 15 -8.45 1.49 -9.02
CA SER A 15 -8.00 1.03 -7.68
C SER A 15 -7.33 2.16 -6.88
N HIS A 16 -6.65 3.09 -7.57
CA HIS A 16 -6.07 4.27 -6.93
C HIS A 16 -7.13 5.23 -6.36
N ARG A 17 -8.29 5.34 -7.01
CA ARG A 17 -9.39 6.24 -6.62
C ARG A 17 -10.49 5.54 -5.84
N ALA A 18 -10.42 4.21 -5.77
CA ALA A 18 -11.44 3.36 -5.16
C ALA A 18 -11.86 3.80 -3.78
N ILE A 19 -10.88 4.15 -3.00
CA ILE A 19 -11.10 4.51 -1.63
C ILE A 19 -11.82 5.86 -1.52
N GLY A 20 -11.44 6.89 -2.32
CA GLY A 20 -12.18 8.16 -2.39
C GLY A 20 -13.63 7.95 -2.81
N VAL A 21 -13.85 7.12 -3.84
CA VAL A 21 -15.21 6.76 -4.30
C VAL A 21 -15.99 6.03 -3.21
N ALA A 22 -15.35 5.12 -2.47
CA ALA A 22 -15.98 4.42 -1.35
C ALA A 22 -16.39 5.39 -0.24
N PHE A 23 -15.52 6.32 0.11
CA PHE A 23 -15.80 7.35 1.11
C PHE A 23 -16.96 8.26 0.70
N ASP A 24 -16.90 8.85 -0.51
CA ASP A 24 -17.93 9.75 -1.03
C ASP A 24 -19.30 9.08 -1.12
N ASN A 25 -19.33 7.77 -1.30
CA ASN A 25 -20.56 6.98 -1.38
C ASN A 25 -20.86 6.20 -0.08
N LYS A 26 -20.16 6.48 1.02
CA LYS A 26 -20.36 5.85 2.34
C LYS A 26 -20.29 4.31 2.29
N CYS A 27 -19.39 3.76 1.51
CA CYS A 27 -19.18 2.32 1.41
C CYS A 27 -18.28 1.82 2.54
N ASP A 28 -18.69 0.73 3.19
CA ASP A 28 -17.96 0.11 4.30
C ASP A 28 -16.84 -0.83 3.84
N ALA A 29 -16.97 -1.36 2.61
CA ALA A 29 -16.03 -2.32 2.05
C ALA A 29 -15.92 -2.16 0.52
N ILE A 30 -14.87 -2.74 -0.03
CA ILE A 30 -14.53 -2.70 -1.46
C ILE A 30 -14.29 -4.12 -1.96
N ILE A 31 -14.83 -4.45 -3.14
CA ILE A 31 -14.40 -5.59 -3.94
C ILE A 31 -13.55 -5.08 -5.11
N ASP A 32 -12.30 -5.53 -5.18
CA ASP A 32 -11.38 -5.26 -6.30
C ASP A 32 -10.57 -6.50 -6.64
N ASP A 33 -10.55 -6.88 -7.92
CA ASP A 33 -9.76 -7.98 -8.47
C ASP A 33 -9.85 -9.30 -7.66
N GLY A 34 -11.05 -9.68 -7.20
CA GLY A 34 -11.32 -10.91 -6.46
C GLY A 34 -11.10 -10.84 -4.95
N LEU A 35 -10.74 -9.69 -4.42
CA LEU A 35 -10.54 -9.44 -2.99
C LEU A 35 -11.71 -8.68 -2.37
N LEU A 36 -12.13 -9.04 -1.18
CA LEU A 36 -12.99 -8.27 -0.29
C LEU A 36 -12.14 -7.54 0.75
N ILE A 37 -12.23 -6.22 0.76
CA ILE A 37 -11.40 -5.33 1.57
C ILE A 37 -12.29 -4.45 2.44
N LYS A 38 -12.02 -4.36 3.74
CA LYS A 38 -12.70 -3.45 4.68
C LYS A 38 -11.65 -2.68 5.49
N GLY A 39 -11.68 -1.35 5.39
CA GLY A 39 -10.66 -0.50 6.00
C GLY A 39 -9.27 -0.86 5.48
N THR A 40 -8.42 -1.37 6.38
CA THR A 40 -7.04 -1.76 6.10
C THR A 40 -6.85 -3.26 5.89
N ARG A 41 -7.93 -4.07 5.97
CA ARG A 41 -7.86 -5.54 5.98
C ARG A 41 -8.47 -6.17 4.75
N ILE A 42 -7.79 -7.20 4.26
CA ILE A 42 -8.39 -8.17 3.34
C ILE A 42 -9.20 -9.15 4.20
N LEU A 43 -10.52 -9.14 4.04
CA LEU A 43 -11.41 -10.03 4.78
C LEU A 43 -11.49 -11.41 4.15
N ALA A 44 -11.48 -11.46 2.82
CA ALA A 44 -11.61 -12.71 2.08
C ALA A 44 -11.17 -12.55 0.61
N GLY A 45 -11.00 -13.66 -0.06
CA GLY A 45 -10.71 -13.73 -1.48
C GLY A 45 -9.22 -13.90 -1.81
N THR A 46 -8.96 -14.12 -3.09
CA THR A 46 -7.62 -14.26 -3.67
C THR A 46 -7.48 -13.31 -4.84
N SER A 47 -6.34 -12.63 -4.91
CA SER A 47 -6.11 -11.62 -5.94
C SER A 47 -6.01 -12.24 -7.35
N ALA A 48 -6.76 -11.68 -8.28
CA ALA A 48 -6.65 -12.01 -9.69
C ALA A 48 -5.27 -11.71 -10.30
N LYS A 49 -4.45 -10.91 -9.63
CA LYS A 49 -3.10 -10.57 -10.06
C LYS A 49 -2.08 -11.67 -9.81
N ASN A 50 -2.41 -12.62 -8.94
CA ASN A 50 -1.57 -13.79 -8.67
C ASN A 50 -1.74 -14.88 -9.74
N GLU A 51 -2.69 -14.71 -10.66
CA GLU A 51 -2.96 -15.68 -11.70
C GLU A 51 -1.92 -15.61 -12.83
N GLY A 52 -1.50 -16.79 -13.32
CA GLY A 52 -0.44 -16.90 -14.31
C GLY A 52 -0.82 -16.42 -15.71
N ASN A 53 -2.11 -16.23 -15.99
CA ASN A 53 -2.57 -15.73 -17.28
C ASN A 53 -3.82 -14.86 -17.17
N ARG A 54 -4.08 -14.07 -18.22
CA ARG A 54 -5.17 -13.09 -18.26
C ARG A 54 -6.56 -13.73 -18.14
N ILE A 55 -6.77 -14.92 -18.68
CA ILE A 55 -8.07 -15.59 -18.64
C ILE A 55 -8.38 -16.03 -17.21
N GLN A 56 -7.42 -16.63 -16.51
CA GLN A 56 -7.56 -17.00 -15.11
C GLN A 56 -7.74 -15.78 -14.23
N ALA A 57 -7.00 -14.70 -14.47
CA ALA A 57 -7.18 -13.43 -13.74
C ALA A 57 -8.61 -12.90 -13.87
N VAL A 58 -9.19 -12.90 -15.08
CA VAL A 58 -10.58 -12.48 -15.28
C VAL A 58 -11.56 -13.44 -14.58
N LYS A 59 -11.38 -14.75 -14.68
CA LYS A 59 -12.21 -15.75 -13.98
C LYS A 59 -12.16 -15.54 -12.45
N ARG A 60 -10.99 -15.27 -11.89
CA ARG A 60 -10.79 -14.98 -10.47
C ARG A 60 -11.52 -13.70 -10.07
N ALA A 61 -11.33 -12.62 -10.83
CA ALA A 61 -11.94 -11.33 -10.56
C ALA A 61 -13.48 -11.33 -10.60
N ILE A 62 -14.10 -12.22 -11.39
CA ILE A 62 -15.56 -12.38 -11.46
C ILE A 62 -16.09 -13.54 -10.62
N PHE A 63 -15.28 -14.11 -9.73
CA PHE A 63 -15.67 -15.19 -8.81
C PHE A 63 -16.24 -16.42 -9.52
N THR A 64 -15.63 -16.86 -10.63
CA THR A 64 -16.07 -18.05 -11.36
C THR A 64 -15.92 -19.33 -10.53
N ASP A 65 -14.92 -19.38 -9.68
CA ASP A 65 -14.67 -20.47 -8.75
C ASP A 65 -15.69 -20.40 -7.59
N ASP A 66 -16.40 -21.50 -7.37
CA ASP A 66 -17.51 -21.58 -6.40
C ASP A 66 -17.03 -21.47 -4.98
N GLU A 67 -15.88 -22.06 -4.65
CA GLU A 67 -15.29 -21.98 -3.32
C GLU A 67 -14.81 -20.55 -3.02
N HIS A 68 -14.16 -19.89 -3.97
CA HIS A 68 -13.78 -18.49 -3.85
C HIS A 68 -14.99 -17.58 -3.63
N ALA A 69 -16.06 -17.79 -4.40
CA ALA A 69 -17.31 -17.05 -4.24
C ALA A 69 -17.97 -17.33 -2.88
N ARG A 70 -17.95 -18.57 -2.41
CA ARG A 70 -18.52 -18.98 -1.11
C ARG A 70 -17.82 -18.27 0.05
N VAL A 71 -16.49 -18.31 0.08
CA VAL A 71 -15.68 -17.66 1.12
C VAL A 71 -15.94 -16.16 1.20
N VAL A 72 -16.07 -15.50 0.05
CA VAL A 72 -16.35 -14.05 0.01
C VAL A 72 -17.78 -13.76 0.44
N ARG A 73 -18.79 -14.56 0.05
CA ARG A 73 -20.18 -14.42 0.51
C ARG A 73 -20.29 -14.55 2.02
N GLU A 74 -19.63 -15.55 2.61
CA GLU A 74 -19.61 -15.74 4.07
C GLU A 74 -18.98 -14.55 4.78
N ALA A 75 -17.86 -14.02 4.25
CA ALA A 75 -17.20 -12.87 4.83
C ALA A 75 -18.07 -11.59 4.72
N LEU A 76 -18.81 -11.41 3.63
CA LEU A 76 -19.79 -10.33 3.48
C LEU A 76 -20.87 -10.41 4.56
N GLY A 77 -21.41 -11.60 4.83
CA GLY A 77 -22.44 -11.81 5.85
C GLY A 77 -21.94 -11.60 7.28
N LYS A 78 -20.72 -12.08 7.59
CA LYS A 78 -20.13 -12.00 8.95
C LYS A 78 -19.69 -10.58 9.36
N ASN A 79 -19.42 -9.68 8.41
CA ASN A 79 -18.75 -8.40 8.71
C ASN A 79 -19.67 -7.17 8.72
N ASN A 80 -21.00 -7.35 8.80
CA ASN A 80 -22.00 -6.27 8.87
C ASN A 80 -21.75 -5.14 7.85
N ILE A 81 -21.55 -5.52 6.58
CA ILE A 81 -21.34 -4.57 5.49
C ILE A 81 -22.70 -4.06 5.02
N ARG A 82 -22.97 -2.77 5.19
CA ARG A 82 -24.22 -2.14 4.76
C ARG A 82 -24.15 -1.69 3.30
N ARG A 83 -22.99 -1.13 2.90
CA ARG A 83 -22.78 -0.62 1.55
C ARG A 83 -21.42 -1.06 1.02
N LEU A 84 -21.42 -1.67 -0.17
CA LEU A 84 -20.27 -2.30 -0.81
C LEU A 84 -19.92 -1.58 -2.11
N LEU A 85 -18.66 -1.19 -2.30
CA LEU A 85 -18.14 -0.74 -3.58
C LEU A 85 -17.61 -1.93 -4.39
N ILE A 86 -18.08 -2.11 -5.61
CA ILE A 86 -17.52 -3.11 -6.54
C ILE A 86 -16.82 -2.40 -7.68
N ILE A 87 -15.54 -2.73 -7.87
CA ILE A 87 -14.71 -2.17 -8.94
C ILE A 87 -14.66 -3.15 -10.11
N ALA A 88 -14.98 -2.65 -11.30
CA ALA A 88 -14.95 -3.49 -12.50
C ALA A 88 -14.50 -2.72 -13.75
N THR A 89 -14.21 -3.47 -14.81
CA THR A 89 -13.80 -2.89 -16.09
C THR A 89 -14.98 -2.53 -16.99
N SER A 90 -16.16 -3.08 -16.72
CA SER A 90 -17.40 -2.86 -17.46
C SER A 90 -18.64 -3.18 -16.61
N ASP A 91 -19.80 -2.69 -17.01
CA ASP A 91 -21.08 -3.00 -16.37
C ASP A 91 -21.40 -4.50 -16.44
N ASN A 92 -21.05 -5.16 -17.53
CA ASN A 92 -21.21 -6.62 -17.65
C ASN A 92 -20.40 -7.38 -16.60
N MET A 93 -19.22 -6.89 -16.26
CA MET A 93 -18.40 -7.47 -15.18
C MET A 93 -19.06 -7.27 -13.81
N ILE A 94 -19.66 -6.09 -13.55
CA ILE A 94 -20.44 -5.84 -12.33
C ILE A 94 -21.59 -6.84 -12.21
N ASN A 95 -22.38 -7.03 -13.28
CA ASN A 95 -23.51 -7.96 -13.29
C ASN A 95 -23.08 -9.41 -13.03
N LYS A 96 -21.92 -9.82 -13.54
CA LYS A 96 -21.37 -11.15 -13.25
C LYS A 96 -20.97 -11.29 -11.79
N ILE A 97 -20.30 -10.29 -11.21
CA ILE A 97 -19.86 -10.30 -9.82
C ILE A 97 -21.08 -10.33 -8.88
N THR A 98 -22.06 -9.44 -9.10
CA THR A 98 -23.27 -9.37 -8.26
C THR A 98 -24.04 -10.68 -8.30
N LYS A 99 -24.24 -11.27 -9.49
CA LYS A 99 -24.89 -12.57 -9.64
C LYS A 99 -24.13 -13.69 -8.91
N ARG A 100 -22.80 -13.75 -9.03
CA ARG A 100 -21.97 -14.79 -8.39
C ARG A 100 -21.93 -14.68 -6.87
N LEU A 101 -22.01 -13.46 -6.35
CA LEU A 101 -21.98 -13.20 -4.91
C LEU A 101 -23.39 -13.09 -4.29
N ASN A 102 -24.46 -13.34 -5.03
CA ASN A 102 -25.86 -13.20 -4.59
C ASN A 102 -26.17 -11.80 -4.04
N LEU A 103 -25.71 -10.77 -4.76
CA LEU A 103 -25.93 -9.37 -4.43
C LEU A 103 -27.01 -8.77 -5.32
N GLU A 104 -27.65 -7.73 -4.82
CA GLU A 104 -28.59 -6.92 -5.60
C GLU A 104 -27.85 -6.10 -6.67
N ALA A 105 -28.61 -5.63 -7.66
CA ALA A 105 -28.09 -4.72 -8.66
C ALA A 105 -27.58 -3.42 -8.01
N PRO A 106 -26.54 -2.77 -8.56
CA PRO A 106 -26.02 -1.53 -8.00
C PRO A 106 -27.09 -0.44 -7.94
N VAL A 107 -27.25 0.19 -6.78
CA VAL A 107 -28.11 1.37 -6.58
C VAL A 107 -27.51 2.61 -7.24
N LYS A 108 -26.20 2.61 -7.50
CA LYS A 108 -25.45 3.69 -8.14
C LYS A 108 -24.26 3.16 -8.91
N THR A 109 -24.02 3.70 -10.09
CA THR A 109 -22.79 3.46 -10.88
C THR A 109 -22.01 4.76 -11.04
N VAL A 110 -20.74 4.71 -10.68
CA VAL A 110 -19.77 5.80 -10.88
C VAL A 110 -18.81 5.39 -11.98
N TYR A 111 -18.64 6.21 -12.98
CA TYR A 111 -17.65 5.95 -14.05
C TYR A 111 -16.37 6.73 -13.81
N ILE A 112 -15.23 6.10 -14.09
CA ILE A 112 -13.92 6.74 -13.94
C ILE A 112 -13.80 8.05 -14.73
N SER A 113 -14.51 8.16 -15.86
CA SER A 113 -14.54 9.36 -16.70
C SER A 113 -15.26 10.55 -16.04
N GLN A 114 -16.06 10.32 -15.00
CA GLN A 114 -16.75 11.37 -14.25
C GLN A 114 -15.85 11.99 -13.18
N ILE A 115 -14.85 11.26 -12.71
CA ILE A 115 -14.01 11.66 -11.56
C ILE A 115 -12.52 11.83 -11.91
N ALA A 116 -12.11 11.46 -13.12
CA ALA A 116 -10.73 11.59 -13.58
C ALA A 116 -10.68 12.28 -14.94
N THR A 117 -9.77 13.22 -15.08
CA THR A 117 -9.52 13.90 -16.36
C THR A 117 -8.86 12.95 -17.37
N LYS A 118 -9.02 13.23 -18.65
CA LYS A 118 -8.37 12.49 -19.74
C LYS A 118 -6.83 12.42 -19.55
N LYS A 119 -6.23 13.48 -19.01
CA LYS A 119 -4.78 13.58 -18.73
C LYS A 119 -4.35 12.61 -17.63
N GLU A 120 -5.12 12.52 -16.55
CA GLU A 120 -4.85 11.59 -15.43
C GLU A 120 -5.03 10.13 -15.86
N ILE A 121 -6.06 9.83 -16.66
CA ILE A 121 -6.27 8.49 -17.21
C ILE A 121 -5.11 8.07 -18.12
N LYS A 122 -4.63 8.97 -18.99
CA LYS A 122 -3.44 8.72 -19.82
C LYS A 122 -2.19 8.46 -18.98
N LYS A 123 -1.96 9.26 -17.92
CA LYS A 123 -0.83 9.10 -17.00
C LYS A 123 -0.90 7.75 -16.27
N ALA A 124 -2.08 7.34 -15.80
CA ALA A 124 -2.28 6.06 -15.13
C ALA A 124 -1.99 4.88 -16.07
N ARG A 125 -2.44 4.94 -17.33
CA ARG A 125 -2.14 3.93 -18.35
C ARG A 125 -0.65 3.84 -18.66
N HIS A 126 0.01 4.99 -18.80
CA HIS A 126 1.45 5.05 -19.06
C HIS A 126 2.25 4.39 -17.92
N SER A 127 1.98 4.76 -16.67
CA SER A 127 2.64 4.15 -15.50
C SER A 127 2.44 2.64 -15.43
N ARG A 128 1.25 2.14 -15.80
CA ARG A 128 0.99 0.70 -15.81
C ARG A 128 1.74 -0.03 -16.92
N LEU A 129 1.72 0.51 -18.14
CA LEU A 129 2.31 -0.15 -19.32
C LEU A 129 3.84 -0.08 -19.32
N GLN A 130 4.43 1.04 -18.88
CA GLN A 130 5.89 1.22 -18.93
C GLN A 130 6.60 0.89 -17.63
N GLU A 131 5.95 1.09 -16.49
CA GLU A 131 6.58 0.90 -15.19
C GLU A 131 6.10 -0.38 -14.49
N GLY A 132 5.14 -1.13 -15.06
CA GLY A 132 4.56 -2.34 -14.48
C GLY A 132 3.92 -2.11 -13.09
N LYS A 133 3.51 -0.87 -12.78
CA LYS A 133 2.99 -0.52 -11.46
C LYS A 133 1.50 -0.76 -11.36
N HIS A 134 1.10 -1.49 -10.34
CA HIS A 134 -0.30 -1.72 -10.02
C HIS A 134 -0.62 -1.26 -8.59
N ILE A 135 -1.70 -0.48 -8.42
CA ILE A 135 -2.09 0.07 -7.13
C ILE A 135 -3.26 -0.74 -6.57
N VAL A 136 -3.11 -1.18 -5.32
CA VAL A 136 -4.16 -1.88 -4.57
C VAL A 136 -4.70 -0.93 -3.49
N PRO A 137 -6.02 -0.88 -3.24
CA PRO A 137 -6.62 0.05 -2.28
C PRO A 137 -6.48 -0.41 -0.82
N VAL A 138 -5.33 -0.91 -0.42
CA VAL A 138 -5.07 -1.42 0.95
C VAL A 138 -3.71 -0.92 1.44
N PRO A 139 -3.54 -0.61 2.73
CA PRO A 139 -2.25 -0.26 3.30
C PRO A 139 -1.22 -1.37 3.21
N SER A 140 0.04 -1.00 3.01
CA SER A 140 1.15 -1.93 2.81
C SER A 140 1.41 -2.90 3.97
N VAL A 141 1.04 -2.54 5.19
CA VAL A 141 1.32 -3.31 6.41
C VAL A 141 0.56 -4.63 6.47
N GLU A 142 -0.66 -4.69 5.95
CA GLU A 142 -1.50 -5.90 5.99
C GLU A 142 -1.34 -6.83 4.79
N LEU A 143 -0.70 -6.37 3.73
CA LEU A 143 -0.46 -7.18 2.54
C LEU A 143 0.79 -8.05 2.61
N LYS A 144 1.67 -7.84 3.59
CA LYS A 144 2.93 -8.58 3.75
C LYS A 144 2.80 -10.11 3.75
N PRO A 145 1.78 -10.72 4.38
CA PRO A 145 1.65 -12.18 4.39
C PRO A 145 1.15 -12.78 3.06
N HIS A 146 0.52 -11.98 2.20
CA HIS A 146 -0.20 -12.46 1.03
C HIS A 146 0.30 -11.93 -0.31
N PHE A 147 1.29 -11.03 -0.31
CA PHE A 147 1.80 -10.39 -1.52
C PHE A 147 3.31 -10.59 -1.66
N THR A 148 3.70 -11.55 -2.49
CA THR A 148 5.08 -11.76 -2.94
C THR A 148 5.66 -10.56 -3.71
N GLY A 149 4.83 -9.66 -4.19
CA GLY A 149 5.24 -8.42 -4.87
C GLY A 149 5.91 -7.35 -3.99
N TYR A 150 5.89 -7.51 -2.66
CA TYR A 150 6.49 -6.54 -1.74
C TYR A 150 8.02 -6.58 -1.71
N PHE A 151 8.62 -7.68 -2.16
CA PHE A 151 10.07 -7.87 -2.22
C PHE A 151 10.72 -7.43 -3.54
N ALA A 152 9.95 -6.88 -4.48
CA ALA A 152 10.48 -6.44 -5.76
C ALA A 152 11.28 -5.12 -5.71
N ASP A 153 11.30 -4.42 -4.58
CA ASP A 153 12.11 -3.20 -4.37
C ASP A 153 13.43 -3.47 -3.63
N LEU A 154 13.77 -4.73 -3.34
CA LEU A 154 15.16 -5.08 -2.99
C LEU A 154 16.00 -5.06 -4.28
N PRO A 155 17.20 -4.45 -4.28
CA PRO A 155 18.05 -4.43 -5.45
C PRO A 155 18.48 -5.86 -5.80
N TYR A 156 17.80 -6.44 -6.80
CA TYR A 156 18.09 -7.76 -7.35
C TYR A 156 19.31 -7.69 -8.28
N ASN A 157 20.44 -7.26 -7.74
CA ASN A 157 21.68 -7.11 -8.49
C ASN A 157 22.88 -7.74 -7.80
N ILE A 158 22.75 -8.93 -7.20
CA ILE A 158 23.97 -9.62 -6.75
C ILE A 158 24.17 -11.03 -7.36
N PHE A 159 23.14 -11.75 -7.80
CA PHE A 159 23.35 -13.07 -8.39
C PHE A 159 22.35 -13.39 -9.52
N SER A 160 22.62 -12.95 -10.74
CA SER A 160 22.33 -13.76 -11.93
C SER A 160 22.81 -13.10 -13.22
N LYS A 161 24.05 -13.36 -13.61
CA LYS A 161 24.36 -13.55 -15.03
C LYS A 161 23.71 -14.87 -15.42
N GLN A 162 22.56 -14.84 -16.05
CA GLN A 162 22.12 -15.75 -17.11
C GLN A 162 20.58 -15.77 -17.22
N ARG A 163 20.18 -15.63 -18.47
CA ARG A 163 18.82 -15.75 -19.07
C ARG A 163 17.92 -14.51 -18.98
N ARG A 164 18.01 -13.80 -20.10
CA ARG A 164 16.94 -12.93 -20.61
C ARG A 164 15.70 -13.79 -20.90
N GLU A 165 14.74 -13.80 -20.00
CA GLU A 165 13.34 -13.95 -20.31
C GLU A 165 12.61 -12.79 -19.66
N LYS A 166 12.02 -11.92 -20.52
CA LYS A 166 11.11 -10.87 -20.11
C LYS A 166 9.90 -11.53 -19.44
N LYS A 167 9.91 -11.64 -18.13
CA LYS A 167 8.69 -11.72 -17.33
C LYS A 167 8.41 -10.30 -16.85
N ASP A 168 7.47 -9.64 -17.52
CA ASP A 168 6.82 -8.43 -17.02
C ASP A 168 6.11 -8.79 -15.71
N ALA A 169 6.85 -8.70 -14.60
CA ALA A 169 6.27 -8.81 -13.28
C ALA A 169 5.50 -7.52 -12.99
N ASP A 170 4.17 -7.60 -13.00
CA ASP A 170 3.30 -6.53 -12.54
C ASP A 170 3.67 -6.15 -11.10
N ARG A 171 4.33 -5.00 -10.93
CA ARG A 171 4.72 -4.48 -9.61
C ARG A 171 3.52 -3.84 -8.94
N SER A 172 3.05 -4.43 -7.86
CA SER A 172 1.96 -3.86 -7.07
C SER A 172 2.47 -2.77 -6.15
N ILE A 173 1.97 -1.54 -6.33
CA ILE A 173 2.22 -0.43 -5.42
C ILE A 173 1.01 -0.28 -4.51
N VAL A 174 1.25 -0.45 -3.22
CA VAL A 174 0.24 -0.23 -2.19
C VAL A 174 0.35 1.20 -1.69
N ARG A 175 -0.75 1.95 -1.72
CA ARG A 175 -0.82 3.28 -1.12
C ARG A 175 -1.50 3.19 0.24
N PRO A 176 -0.93 3.81 1.28
CA PRO A 176 -1.58 3.92 2.57
C PRO A 176 -2.89 4.72 2.46
N ALA A 177 -3.87 4.38 3.29
CA ALA A 177 -5.21 4.98 3.33
C ALA A 177 -5.25 6.48 3.69
N PHE A 178 -4.12 7.09 3.96
CA PHE A 178 -3.98 8.48 4.43
C PHE A 178 -4.43 9.56 3.44
N SER A 179 -4.63 9.20 2.17
CA SER A 179 -5.09 10.16 1.16
C SER A 179 -6.58 10.52 1.23
N PHE A 180 -7.34 9.90 2.15
CA PHE A 180 -8.78 10.06 2.26
C PHE A 180 -9.24 11.38 2.84
N TYR A 181 -8.53 11.84 3.84
CA TYR A 181 -8.90 13.01 4.65
C TYR A 181 -8.12 14.26 4.25
N GLY A 182 -7.62 14.33 3.03
CA GLY A 182 -6.75 15.39 2.56
C GLY A 182 -5.27 14.99 2.54
N LYS A 183 -4.37 15.95 2.48
CA LYS A 183 -2.92 15.69 2.58
C LYS A 183 -2.55 15.49 4.04
N LEU A 184 -2.16 14.28 4.41
CA LEU A 184 -1.44 14.06 5.66
C LEU A 184 0.01 14.49 5.43
N LEU A 185 0.40 15.60 6.03
CA LEU A 185 1.77 16.08 6.06
C LEU A 185 2.33 15.87 7.46
N ILE A 186 3.40 15.10 7.56
CA ILE A 186 4.15 14.98 8.82
C ILE A 186 5.31 15.97 8.71
N ALA A 187 5.33 16.94 9.61
CA ALA A 187 6.41 17.91 9.69
C ALA A 187 7.74 17.23 10.07
N ASP A 188 8.87 17.74 9.57
CA ASP A 188 10.18 17.20 9.93
C ASP A 188 10.43 17.29 11.44
N THR A 189 9.97 18.36 12.10
CA THR A 189 9.99 18.53 13.56
C THR A 189 9.26 17.41 14.31
N ALA A 190 8.18 16.86 13.77
CA ALA A 190 7.49 15.74 14.41
C ALA A 190 8.33 14.46 14.34
N VAL A 191 9.04 14.24 13.22
CA VAL A 191 9.95 13.09 13.08
C VAL A 191 11.19 13.28 13.97
N GLU A 192 11.74 14.48 14.05
CA GLU A 192 12.84 14.85 14.96
C GLU A 192 12.46 14.55 16.42
N ASN A 193 11.28 14.93 16.86
CA ASN A 193 10.78 14.63 18.21
C ASN A 193 10.68 13.12 18.47
N ILE A 194 10.21 12.35 17.50
CA ILE A 194 10.18 10.88 17.59
C ILE A 194 11.59 10.33 17.78
N ILE A 195 12.57 10.81 17.01
CA ILE A 195 13.96 10.37 17.07
C ILE A 195 14.57 10.70 18.43
N MET A 196 14.36 11.93 18.93
CA MET A 196 14.84 12.35 20.25
C MET A 196 14.27 11.47 21.36
N LEU A 197 12.96 11.20 21.36
CA LEU A 197 12.31 10.33 22.34
C LEU A 197 12.81 8.88 22.31
N ILE A 198 13.19 8.39 21.13
CA ILE A 198 13.76 7.03 20.97
C ILE A 198 15.17 7.00 21.57
N ALA A 199 15.98 8.00 21.25
CA ALA A 199 17.36 8.08 21.69
C ALA A 199 17.48 8.30 23.20
N ASP A 200 16.65 9.16 23.76
CA ASP A 200 16.58 9.46 25.21
C ASP A 200 16.27 8.21 26.06
N LYS A 201 15.50 7.28 25.52
CA LYS A 201 15.17 5.99 26.18
C LYS A 201 16.19 4.88 25.93
N MET A 202 17.31 5.21 25.31
CA MET A 202 18.31 4.20 24.94
C MET A 202 19.49 4.22 25.91
N LEU A 203 19.72 3.09 26.57
CA LEU A 203 20.88 2.92 27.43
C LEU A 203 22.18 3.14 26.65
N GLY A 204 23.05 4.00 27.18
CA GLY A 204 24.34 4.31 26.54
C GLY A 204 24.35 5.60 25.73
N VAL A 205 23.20 6.20 25.44
CA VAL A 205 23.08 7.51 24.84
C VAL A 205 22.85 8.54 25.97
N ASP A 206 23.69 9.55 26.02
CA ASP A 206 23.54 10.66 26.97
C ASP A 206 22.59 11.72 26.41
N LYS A 207 22.88 12.20 25.20
CA LYS A 207 22.11 13.28 24.59
C LYS A 207 22.17 13.24 23.06
N VAL A 208 21.08 13.67 22.42
CA VAL A 208 21.06 14.03 21.00
C VAL A 208 21.22 15.54 20.87
N THR A 209 22.21 15.98 20.10
CA THR A 209 22.53 17.43 19.95
C THR A 209 21.96 18.04 18.69
N ASP A 210 21.87 17.26 17.62
CA ASP A 210 21.30 17.71 16.36
C ASP A 210 20.59 16.55 15.63
N VAL A 211 19.49 16.86 14.93
CA VAL A 211 18.80 15.92 14.07
C VAL A 211 18.41 16.67 12.80
N SER A 212 18.72 16.13 11.66
CA SER A 212 18.32 16.67 10.36
C SER A 212 17.71 15.60 9.47
N ILE A 213 16.65 15.97 8.75
CA ILE A 213 15.91 15.07 7.87
C ILE A 213 15.99 15.61 6.45
N ARG A 214 16.48 14.77 5.54
CA ARG A 214 16.53 15.11 4.11
C ARG A 214 15.54 14.25 3.33
N ARG A 215 14.63 14.94 2.62
CA ARG A 215 13.69 14.32 1.66
C ARG A 215 14.24 14.57 0.26
N ARG A 216 14.60 13.50 -0.44
CA ARG A 216 14.99 13.63 -1.86
C ARG A 216 13.75 13.53 -2.74
N THR A 217 13.63 14.45 -3.69
CA THR A 217 12.53 14.54 -4.66
C THR A 217 12.43 13.29 -5.56
N ASP A 218 13.57 12.62 -5.80
CA ASP A 218 13.70 11.51 -6.74
C ASP A 218 13.58 10.14 -6.07
N SER A 219 13.56 10.08 -4.74
CA SER A 219 13.52 8.82 -4.01
C SER A 219 12.42 8.82 -2.96
N LYS A 220 11.57 7.78 -2.98
CA LYS A 220 10.56 7.53 -1.94
C LYS A 220 11.27 7.15 -0.63
N GLY A 221 11.56 8.13 0.24
CA GLY A 221 12.15 7.87 1.53
C GLY A 221 12.93 9.04 2.09
N ILE A 222 13.23 8.95 3.39
CA ILE A 222 13.98 9.97 4.12
C ILE A 222 15.37 9.47 4.50
N THR A 223 16.33 10.38 4.53
CA THR A 223 17.63 10.18 5.16
C THR A 223 17.66 10.99 6.44
N ILE A 224 17.96 10.33 7.54
CA ILE A 224 18.08 10.91 8.87
C ILE A 224 19.59 11.07 9.14
N SER A 225 20.01 12.25 9.57
CA SER A 225 21.37 12.48 10.09
C SER A 225 21.24 13.06 11.49
N MET A 226 22.01 12.54 12.43
CA MET A 226 21.95 12.96 13.82
C MET A 226 23.32 13.00 14.47
N GLU A 227 23.49 13.89 15.44
CA GLU A 227 24.65 13.96 16.31
C GLU A 227 24.26 13.55 17.74
N VAL A 228 25.10 12.68 18.33
CA VAL A 228 24.84 12.14 19.67
C VAL A 228 26.07 12.25 20.56
N ILE A 229 25.80 12.39 21.86
CA ILE A 229 26.77 12.22 22.93
C ILE A 229 26.48 10.88 23.58
N LEU A 230 27.49 10.06 23.80
CA LEU A 230 27.35 8.78 24.46
C LEU A 230 27.96 8.84 25.86
N PHE A 231 27.51 7.97 26.75
CA PHE A 231 28.15 7.82 28.05
C PHE A 231 29.54 7.20 27.90
N TYR A 232 30.50 7.67 28.71
CA TYR A 232 31.82 7.11 28.78
C TYR A 232 31.81 5.62 29.18
N GLY A 233 32.62 4.81 28.53
CA GLY A 233 32.73 3.37 28.82
C GLY A 233 31.80 2.46 28.04
N VAL A 234 30.94 2.98 27.16
CA VAL A 234 30.08 2.16 26.31
C VAL A 234 30.80 1.68 25.05
N GLN A 235 30.36 0.56 24.50
CA GLN A 235 30.83 0.08 23.19
C GLN A 235 30.15 0.90 22.08
N ILE A 236 30.84 1.90 21.59
CA ILE A 236 30.33 2.89 20.61
C ILE A 236 29.66 2.22 19.43
N PHE A 237 30.32 1.28 18.79
CA PHE A 237 29.79 0.62 17.58
C PHE A 237 28.49 -0.15 17.85
N THR A 238 28.41 -0.85 18.96
CA THR A 238 27.24 -1.64 19.34
C THR A 238 26.05 -0.73 19.61
N ILE A 239 26.24 0.31 20.43
CA ILE A 239 25.16 1.28 20.76
C ILE A 239 24.69 2.02 19.53
N THR A 240 25.60 2.50 18.69
CA THR A 240 25.23 3.23 17.45
C THR A 240 24.44 2.36 16.49
N ARG A 241 24.81 1.10 16.32
CA ARG A 241 24.08 0.15 15.47
C ARG A 241 22.66 -0.15 15.99
N GLN A 242 22.53 -0.34 17.29
CA GLN A 242 21.23 -0.52 17.94
C GLN A 242 20.35 0.73 17.80
N LEU A 243 20.93 1.92 17.95
CA LEU A 243 20.25 3.19 17.77
C LEU A 243 19.74 3.34 16.33
N GLN A 244 20.58 3.09 15.34
CA GLN A 244 20.20 3.13 13.93
C GLN A 244 19.01 2.19 13.61
N ALA A 245 19.10 0.95 14.08
CA ALA A 245 18.05 -0.05 13.87
C ALA A 245 16.73 0.36 14.52
N LYS A 246 16.78 0.82 15.77
CA LYS A 246 15.60 1.21 16.56
C LYS A 246 14.93 2.48 15.99
N ILE A 247 15.73 3.46 15.57
CA ILE A 247 15.20 4.68 14.91
C ILE A 247 14.50 4.31 13.60
N LYS A 248 15.16 3.51 12.75
CA LYS A 248 14.57 3.06 11.49
C LYS A 248 13.23 2.38 11.71
N GLU A 249 13.20 1.35 12.58
CA GLU A 249 12.00 0.59 12.89
C GLU A 249 10.85 1.48 13.39
N LYS A 250 11.13 2.32 14.38
CA LYS A 250 10.09 3.13 15.04
C LYS A 250 9.59 4.28 14.16
N VAL A 251 10.49 4.96 13.45
CA VAL A 251 10.09 6.03 12.53
C VAL A 251 9.24 5.44 11.38
N GLU A 252 9.65 4.33 10.77
CA GLU A 252 8.87 3.65 9.73
C GLU A 252 7.50 3.19 10.26
N TYR A 253 7.47 2.63 11.48
CA TYR A 253 6.23 2.18 12.12
C TYR A 253 5.25 3.33 12.39
N MET A 254 5.73 4.44 12.97
CA MET A 254 4.87 5.55 13.40
C MET A 254 4.45 6.47 12.25
N THR A 255 5.29 6.61 11.22
CA THR A 255 5.08 7.60 10.15
C THR A 255 4.70 6.98 8.82
N ALA A 256 4.86 5.68 8.66
CA ALA A 256 4.80 4.95 7.38
C ALA A 256 5.76 5.51 6.30
N MET A 257 6.74 6.35 6.69
CA MET A 257 7.78 6.84 5.79
C MET A 257 8.90 5.82 5.71
N GLN A 258 9.41 5.54 4.50
CA GLN A 258 10.56 4.67 4.32
C GLN A 258 11.84 5.40 4.75
N VAL A 259 12.58 4.84 5.71
CA VAL A 259 13.89 5.33 6.14
C VAL A 259 14.98 4.62 5.35
N LYS A 260 15.67 5.35 4.47
CA LYS A 260 16.77 4.79 3.66
C LYS A 260 18.05 4.67 4.43
N ASN A 261 18.45 5.76 5.08
CA ASN A 261 19.69 5.82 5.84
C ASN A 261 19.46 6.51 7.18
N VAL A 262 20.15 6.05 8.21
CA VAL A 262 20.30 6.71 9.50
C VAL A 262 21.79 6.91 9.72
N ASN A 263 22.25 8.14 9.52
CA ASN A 263 23.65 8.54 9.76
C ASN A 263 23.77 9.04 11.20
N VAL A 264 24.69 8.48 11.95
CA VAL A 264 24.95 8.88 13.33
C VAL A 264 26.38 9.35 13.47
N SER A 265 26.58 10.57 13.90
CA SER A 265 27.87 11.17 14.23
C SER A 265 28.00 11.25 15.74
N ILE A 266 29.10 10.78 16.29
CA ILE A 266 29.39 10.87 17.72
C ILE A 266 30.21 12.12 17.96
N ARG A 267 29.70 13.03 18.79
CA ARG A 267 30.31 14.32 19.07
C ARG A 267 31.28 14.27 20.24
N SER A 268 30.92 13.53 21.28
CA SER A 268 31.74 13.32 22.49
C SER A 268 31.28 12.09 23.27
N LEU A 269 32.08 11.72 24.24
CA LEU A 269 31.82 10.66 25.21
C LEU A 269 31.73 11.27 26.59
#